data_6786a3629fbf49b3e235b63a2a466e35
#
_entry.id   6786a3629fbf49b3e235b63a2a466e35
#
_cell.length_a   1.000
_cell.length_b   1.000
_cell.length_c   1.000
_cell.angle_alpha   90.00
_cell.angle_beta   90.00
_cell.angle_gamma   90.00
#
_symmetry.space_group_name_H-M   'P 1'
#
loop_
_entity.id
_entity.type
_entity.pdbx_description
1 polymer ?
#
loop_
_entity_poly.entity_id
_entity_poly.type
_entity_poly.pdbx_seq_one_letter_code
_entity_poly.pdbx_strand_id
1 'polypeptide(L)'
;LETLLDIVSKAGAPKDKEYKKRFIVKMGEKIIIIPVEDIAYCYSEDKSTYAISRNGTRRLLDYSLDMVQEMLDPKIFFRISRSYIVSINSIENISKYLGTRLKLQLTPHSDDEVVVSRSRTSDFLEWLDNN
;
A
#
# COMPACT_ATOMS: atom_id res chain seq x y z
N LEU A 1 33.44 -6.07 -17.73
CA LEU A 1 32.83 -5.88 -17.69
C LEU A 1 32.24 -5.88 -17.25
N GLU A 2 31.91 -6.14 -16.94
CA GLU A 2 31.21 -6.01 -16.52
C GLU A 2 30.51 -5.39 -16.53
N THR A 3 30.47 -5.41 -16.50
CA THR A 3 29.81 -4.57 -16.49
C THR A 3 28.78 -4.54 -17.24
N LEU A 4 28.77 -4.82 -18.07
CA LEU A 4 27.78 -4.85 -18.86
C LEU A 4 26.94 -5.87 -18.49
N LEU A 5 27.47 -6.81 -18.23
CA LEU A 5 26.80 -7.85 -17.89
C LEU A 5 26.15 -7.58 -16.71
N ASP A 6 26.82 -7.09 -15.96
CA ASP A 6 26.31 -6.72 -14.81
C ASP A 6 25.28 -5.86 -15.11
N ILE A 7 25.47 -5.07 -15.95
CA ILE A 7 24.55 -4.16 -16.23
C ILE A 7 23.41 -4.83 -16.66
N VAL A 8 23.55 -5.62 -17.51
CA VAL A 8 22.50 -6.33 -17.96
C VAL A 8 21.79 -7.02 -16.94
N SER A 9 22.47 -7.76 -16.23
CA SER A 9 21.79 -8.52 -15.28
C SER A 9 21.08 -7.61 -14.43
N LYS A 10 21.67 -6.53 -14.08
CA LYS A 10 21.00 -5.72 -13.28
C LYS A 10 20.03 -5.05 -13.95
N ALA A 11 20.23 -4.70 -15.06
CA ALA A 11 19.31 -3.91 -15.77
C ALA A 11 18.03 -4.64 -15.73
N GLY A 12 18.05 -5.85 -15.95
CA GLY A 12 16.82 -6.56 -16.02
C GLY A 12 16.23 -6.93 -14.69
N ALA A 13 16.79 -6.47 -13.64
CA ALA A 13 16.35 -6.92 -12.36
C ALA A 13 15.62 -5.86 -11.56
N PRO A 14 14.41 -5.56 -11.90
CA PRO A 14 13.65 -4.56 -11.19
C PRO A 14 13.46 -5.03 -9.76
N LYS A 15 13.64 -6.29 -9.50
CA LYS A 15 13.52 -6.77 -8.16
C LYS A 15 14.58 -6.17 -7.27
N ASP A 16 15.58 -5.50 -7.88
CA ASP A 16 16.60 -4.89 -7.09
C ASP A 16 16.16 -3.50 -6.65
N LYS A 17 14.98 -3.08 -7.07
CA LYS A 17 14.48 -1.79 -6.67
C LYS A 17 14.30 -1.79 -5.16
N GLU A 18 14.74 -0.74 -4.53
CA GLU A 18 14.54 -0.59 -3.11
C GLU A 18 13.29 0.18 -2.85
N TYR A 19 12.54 -0.26 -1.87
CA TYR A 19 11.31 0.40 -1.51
C TYR A 19 11.52 1.18 -0.22
N LYS A 20 10.63 2.12 0.05
CA LYS A 20 10.76 2.99 1.19
C LYS A 20 10.63 2.17 2.47
N LYS A 21 11.46 2.47 3.46
CA LYS A 21 11.44 1.74 4.72
C LYS A 21 10.69 2.50 5.80
N ARG A 22 10.53 3.79 5.65
CA ARG A 22 9.83 4.61 6.64
C ARG A 22 9.39 5.91 6.00
N PHE A 23 8.34 6.50 6.57
CA PHE A 23 7.91 7.83 6.18
C PHE A 23 8.21 8.78 7.33
N ILE A 24 8.46 10.02 7.01
CA ILE A 24 8.73 11.05 8.00
C ILE A 24 7.63 12.09 7.89
N VAL A 25 6.97 12.37 9.02
CA VAL A 25 5.88 13.33 9.06
C VAL A 25 6.25 14.44 10.03
N LYS A 26 6.09 15.67 9.59
CA LYS A 26 6.38 16.81 10.45
C LYS A 26 5.11 17.23 11.13
N MET A 27 5.14 17.36 12.46
CA MET A 27 4.00 17.80 13.23
C MET A 27 4.46 18.86 14.19
N GLY A 28 4.26 20.14 13.81
CA GLY A 28 4.77 21.25 14.61
C GLY A 28 6.28 21.19 14.63
N GLU A 29 6.83 21.15 15.82
CA GLU A 29 8.28 21.06 15.96
C GLU A 29 8.76 19.63 16.09
N LYS A 30 7.86 18.65 15.95
CA LYS A 30 8.24 17.26 16.09
C LYS A 30 8.32 16.61 14.73
N ILE A 31 9.17 15.61 14.64
CA ILE A 31 9.29 14.81 13.45
C ILE A 31 8.92 13.40 13.85
N ILE A 32 7.89 12.84 13.21
CA ILE A 32 7.39 11.52 13.53
C ILE A 32 7.91 10.55 12.47
N ILE A 33 8.49 9.46 12.91
CA ILE A 33 8.97 8.42 11.99
C ILE A 33 7.96 7.29 12.00
N ILE A 34 7.49 6.91 10.81
CA ILE A 34 6.52 5.83 10.67
C ILE A 34 7.17 4.72 9.87
N PRO A 35 7.60 3.63 10.50
CA PRO A 35 8.17 2.51 9.76
C PRO A 35 7.10 1.94 8.86
N VAL A 36 7.46 1.58 7.63
CA VAL A 36 6.50 1.05 6.69
C VAL A 36 5.86 -0.23 7.23
N GLU A 37 6.61 -1.01 7.98
CA GLU A 37 6.08 -2.24 8.55
C GLU A 37 4.96 -1.98 9.56
N ASP A 38 4.85 -0.75 10.06
CA ASP A 38 3.79 -0.41 11.00
C ASP A 38 2.56 0.13 10.28
N ILE A 39 2.61 0.27 8.97
CA ILE A 39 1.47 0.80 8.22
C ILE A 39 0.53 -0.34 7.85
N ALA A 40 -0.72 -0.21 8.25
CA ALA A 40 -1.74 -1.20 7.91
C ALA A 40 -2.30 -0.90 6.53
N TYR A 41 -2.64 0.35 6.26
CA TYR A 41 -3.14 0.74 4.96
C TYR A 41 -3.01 2.25 4.78
N CYS A 42 -3.12 2.70 3.53
CA CYS A 42 -3.10 4.12 3.21
C CYS A 42 -4.32 4.43 2.38
N TYR A 43 -4.85 5.65 2.50
CA TYR A 43 -5.99 6.03 1.68
C TYR A 43 -5.95 7.52 1.39
N SER A 44 -6.71 7.92 0.39
CA SER A 44 -6.83 9.32 0.05
C SER A 44 -8.24 9.80 0.31
N GLU A 45 -8.36 11.04 0.81
CA GLU A 45 -9.63 11.63 1.09
C GLU A 45 -9.47 13.14 0.94
N ASP A 46 -10.31 13.79 0.18
CA ASP A 46 -10.25 15.23 -0.02
C ASP A 46 -8.85 15.68 -0.47
N LYS A 47 -8.25 14.94 -1.39
CA LYS A 47 -6.95 15.27 -1.96
C LYS A 47 -5.79 15.14 -0.99
N SER A 48 -6.03 14.59 0.18
CA SER A 48 -4.97 14.32 1.15
C SER A 48 -4.75 12.82 1.24
N THR A 49 -3.56 12.41 1.58
CA THR A 49 -3.20 11.01 1.71
C THR A 49 -2.89 10.71 3.16
N TYR A 50 -3.44 9.65 3.67
CA TYR A 50 -3.26 9.27 5.06
C TYR A 50 -2.72 7.85 5.17
N ALA A 51 -1.90 7.61 6.19
CA ALA A 51 -1.44 6.28 6.53
C ALA A 51 -2.05 5.92 7.88
N ILE A 52 -2.56 4.71 7.98
CA ILE A 52 -3.12 4.21 9.23
C ILE A 52 -2.13 3.19 9.77
N SER A 53 -1.62 3.46 10.95
CA SER A 53 -0.68 2.55 11.61
C SER A 53 -1.43 1.37 12.21
N ARG A 54 -0.70 0.31 12.50
CA ARG A 54 -1.33 -0.88 13.05
C ARG A 54 -2.02 -0.63 14.38
N ASN A 55 -1.61 0.41 15.10
CA ASN A 55 -2.26 0.77 16.35
C ASN A 55 -3.45 1.72 16.14
N GLY A 56 -3.80 1.99 14.90
CA GLY A 56 -4.96 2.83 14.59
C GLY A 56 -4.68 4.31 14.43
N THR A 57 -3.43 4.75 14.59
CA THR A 57 -3.11 6.16 14.48
C THR A 57 -3.10 6.59 13.02
N ARG A 58 -3.76 7.72 12.74
CA ARG A 58 -3.81 8.26 11.38
C ARG A 58 -2.78 9.34 11.23
N ARG A 59 -2.00 9.28 10.16
CA ARG A 59 -0.99 10.28 9.88
C ARG A 59 -1.15 10.81 8.47
N LEU A 60 -1.04 12.11 8.32
CA LEU A 60 -1.12 12.75 7.01
C LEU A 60 0.24 12.61 6.33
N LEU A 61 0.26 12.11 5.11
CA LEU A 61 1.48 11.98 4.34
C LEU A 61 1.57 13.11 3.32
N ASP A 62 2.79 13.53 3.01
CA ASP A 62 3.03 14.62 2.08
C ASP A 62 3.29 14.05 0.67
N TYR A 63 2.52 13.05 0.27
CA TYR A 63 2.66 12.43 -1.02
C TYR A 63 1.26 12.06 -1.52
N SER A 64 1.08 12.03 -2.83
CA SER A 64 -0.18 11.53 -3.38
C SER A 64 -0.23 10.02 -3.18
N LEU A 65 -1.40 9.45 -3.26
CA LEU A 65 -1.53 8.00 -3.13
C LEU A 65 -0.80 7.28 -4.27
N ASP A 66 -0.76 7.88 -5.46
CA ASP A 66 -0.03 7.30 -6.57
C ASP A 66 1.46 7.25 -6.27
N MET A 67 2.00 8.29 -5.63
CA MET A 67 3.40 8.30 -5.27
C MET A 67 3.67 7.28 -4.18
N VAL A 68 2.78 7.18 -3.21
CA VAL A 68 2.94 6.21 -2.13
C VAL A 68 2.97 4.80 -2.70
N GLN A 69 2.12 4.53 -3.69
CA GLN A 69 2.08 3.22 -4.32
C GLN A 69 3.45 2.85 -4.91
N GLU A 70 4.13 3.83 -5.52
CA GLU A 70 5.43 3.56 -6.13
C GLU A 70 6.52 3.35 -5.09
N MET A 71 6.32 3.85 -3.88
CA MET A 71 7.30 3.75 -2.83
C MET A 71 7.19 2.47 -2.01
N LEU A 72 6.04 1.82 -2.05
CA LEU A 72 5.78 0.65 -1.21
C LEU A 72 6.04 -0.64 -1.97
N ASP A 73 6.45 -1.67 -1.23
CA ASP A 73 6.76 -2.98 -1.79
C ASP A 73 5.47 -3.64 -2.26
N PRO A 74 5.32 -3.92 -3.55
CA PRO A 74 4.10 -4.52 -4.08
C PRO A 74 3.85 -5.95 -3.62
N LYS A 75 4.81 -6.58 -2.97
CA LYS A 75 4.59 -7.91 -2.42
C LYS A 75 3.80 -7.80 -1.13
N ILE A 76 3.87 -6.65 -0.47
CA ILE A 76 3.23 -6.46 0.83
C ILE A 76 1.99 -5.59 0.71
N PHE A 77 2.00 -4.62 -0.21
CA PHE A 77 0.91 -3.66 -0.37
C PHE A 77 0.26 -3.76 -1.74
N PHE A 78 -1.04 -3.66 -1.79
CA PHE A 78 -1.78 -3.72 -3.05
C PHE A 78 -2.75 -2.55 -3.15
N ARG A 79 -2.78 -1.89 -4.31
CA ARG A 79 -3.71 -0.80 -4.57
C ARG A 79 -5.04 -1.40 -4.99
N ILE A 80 -6.02 -1.37 -4.10
CA ILE A 80 -7.30 -2.02 -4.38
C ILE A 80 -8.30 -1.10 -5.07
N SER A 81 -8.07 0.20 -5.04
CA SER A 81 -8.96 1.14 -5.69
C SER A 81 -8.22 2.46 -5.85
N ARG A 82 -8.88 3.45 -6.40
CA ARG A 82 -8.26 4.76 -6.54
C ARG A 82 -7.97 5.39 -5.18
N SER A 83 -8.67 4.96 -4.14
CA SER A 83 -8.58 5.58 -2.83
C SER A 83 -7.85 4.79 -1.77
N TYR A 84 -7.56 3.51 -2.02
CA TYR A 84 -6.97 2.67 -0.97
C TYR A 84 -5.81 1.81 -1.43
N ILE A 85 -4.78 1.73 -0.57
CA ILE A 85 -3.69 0.77 -0.71
C ILE A 85 -3.67 0.02 0.62
N VAL A 86 -3.72 -1.31 0.58
CA VAL A 86 -3.77 -2.10 1.82
C VAL A 86 -2.58 -3.04 1.92
N SER A 87 -2.14 -3.33 3.14
CA SER A 87 -1.09 -4.33 3.33
C SER A 87 -1.76 -5.68 3.48
N ILE A 88 -1.07 -6.72 3.10
CA ILE A 88 -1.63 -8.07 3.17
C ILE A 88 -1.96 -8.43 4.61
N ASN A 89 -1.18 -7.93 5.56
CA ASN A 89 -1.40 -8.26 6.97
C ASN A 89 -2.55 -7.50 7.62
N SER A 90 -3.11 -6.51 6.94
CA SER A 90 -4.21 -5.74 7.50
C SER A 90 -5.56 -6.29 7.05
N ILE A 91 -5.58 -7.24 6.14
CA ILE A 91 -6.83 -7.78 5.62
C ILE A 91 -7.32 -8.85 6.59
N GLU A 92 -8.46 -8.58 7.22
CA GLU A 92 -9.02 -9.51 8.18
C GLU A 92 -10.05 -10.44 7.54
N ASN A 93 -10.90 -9.91 6.70
CA ASN A 93 -11.90 -10.71 6.00
C ASN A 93 -12.15 -10.16 4.61
N ILE A 94 -12.50 -11.05 3.70
CA ILE A 94 -12.84 -10.71 2.34
C ILE A 94 -14.18 -11.34 2.04
N SER A 95 -15.13 -10.57 1.53
CA SER A 95 -16.44 -11.10 1.17
C SER A 95 -16.86 -10.58 -0.18
N LYS A 96 -17.79 -11.29 -0.80
CA LYS A 96 -18.32 -10.86 -2.09
C LYS A 96 -19.14 -9.60 -1.89
N TYR A 97 -19.11 -8.74 -2.88
CA TYR A 97 -19.88 -7.51 -2.85
C TYR A 97 -20.61 -7.39 -4.19
N LEU A 98 -21.31 -6.31 -4.38
CA LEU A 98 -22.14 -6.13 -5.57
C LEU A 98 -21.31 -6.33 -6.85
N GLY A 99 -21.87 -7.08 -7.77
CA GLY A 99 -21.20 -7.38 -9.03
C GLY A 99 -20.03 -8.32 -8.78
N THR A 100 -18.89 -8.04 -9.39
CA THR A 100 -17.72 -8.88 -9.23
C THR A 100 -16.73 -8.26 -8.24
N ARG A 101 -17.18 -7.26 -7.46
CA ARG A 101 -16.29 -6.62 -6.51
C ARG A 101 -16.18 -7.42 -5.23
N LEU A 102 -15.18 -7.06 -4.43
CA LEU A 102 -14.96 -7.67 -3.13
C LEU A 102 -14.94 -6.59 -2.08
N LYS A 103 -15.43 -6.94 -0.89
CA LYS A 103 -15.43 -6.02 0.23
C LYS A 103 -14.43 -6.54 1.25
N LEU A 104 -13.60 -5.67 1.77
CA LEU A 104 -12.58 -6.05 2.73
C LEU A 104 -12.92 -5.52 4.11
N GLN A 105 -12.60 -6.31 5.11
CA GLN A 105 -12.64 -5.85 6.48
C GLN A 105 -11.17 -5.72 6.88
N LEU A 106 -10.78 -4.55 7.31
CA LEU A 106 -9.39 -4.26 7.64
C LEU A 106 -9.18 -4.14 9.13
N THR A 107 -7.96 -4.36 9.58
CA THR A 107 -7.53 -4.14 10.95
C THR A 107 -6.34 -3.19 10.90
N PRO A 108 -6.41 -2.03 11.50
CA PRO A 108 -7.52 -1.47 12.29
C PRO A 108 -8.73 -1.14 11.43
N HIS A 109 -9.88 -1.10 12.06
CA HIS A 109 -11.14 -0.90 11.36
C HIS A 109 -11.17 0.44 10.63
N SER A 110 -11.71 0.45 9.42
CA SER A 110 -11.93 1.66 8.66
C SER A 110 -13.39 2.05 8.80
N ASP A 111 -13.65 3.35 8.95
CA ASP A 111 -15.02 3.82 9.05
C ASP A 111 -15.70 3.77 7.69
N ASP A 112 -14.92 3.74 6.61
CA ASP A 112 -15.48 3.70 5.28
C ASP A 112 -15.60 2.26 4.79
N GLU A 113 -16.46 2.05 3.81
CA GLU A 113 -16.58 0.76 3.21
C GLU A 113 -15.38 0.56 2.30
N VAL A 114 -14.63 -0.49 2.51
CA VAL A 114 -13.40 -0.72 1.75
C VAL A 114 -13.69 -1.78 0.70
N VAL A 115 -13.64 -1.40 -0.57
CA VAL A 115 -14.05 -2.26 -1.66
C VAL A 115 -12.94 -2.32 -2.72
N VAL A 116 -12.64 -3.53 -3.18
CA VAL A 116 -11.71 -3.71 -4.29
C VAL A 116 -12.49 -3.39 -5.56
N SER A 117 -11.98 -2.48 -6.39
CA SER A 117 -12.69 -2.07 -7.58
C SER A 117 -12.82 -3.25 -8.54
N ARG A 118 -13.86 -3.21 -9.38
CA ARG A 118 -14.12 -4.30 -10.30
C ARG A 118 -12.90 -4.62 -11.18
N SER A 119 -12.25 -3.61 -11.68
CA SER A 119 -11.13 -3.83 -12.59
C SER A 119 -9.90 -4.40 -11.89
N ARG A 120 -9.85 -4.35 -10.56
CA ARG A 120 -8.68 -4.82 -9.84
C ARG A 120 -8.92 -6.13 -9.09
N THR A 121 -10.15 -6.63 -9.12
CA THR A 121 -10.51 -7.83 -8.36
C THR A 121 -9.69 -9.04 -8.78
N SER A 122 -9.52 -9.27 -10.06
CA SER A 122 -8.79 -10.42 -10.54
C SER A 122 -7.32 -10.34 -10.13
N ASP A 123 -6.70 -9.19 -10.30
CA ASP A 123 -5.31 -9.00 -9.94
C ASP A 123 -5.12 -9.11 -8.42
N PHE A 124 -6.11 -8.65 -7.66
CA PHE A 124 -6.04 -8.71 -6.21
C PHE A 124 -6.03 -10.16 -5.73
N LEU A 125 -6.89 -11.00 -6.30
CA LEU A 125 -6.95 -12.39 -5.91
C LEU A 125 -5.67 -13.12 -6.30
N GLU A 126 -5.10 -12.78 -7.45
CA GLU A 126 -3.87 -13.38 -7.87
C GLU A 126 -2.74 -12.95 -6.94
N TRP A 127 -2.71 -11.69 -6.54
CA TRP A 127 -1.72 -11.18 -5.62
C TRP A 127 -1.80 -11.91 -4.26
N LEU A 128 -3.01 -12.15 -3.77
CA LEU A 128 -3.18 -12.87 -2.51
C LEU A 128 -2.66 -14.30 -2.63
N ASP A 129 -2.90 -14.92 -3.77
CA ASP A 129 -2.49 -16.32 -3.97
C ASP A 129 -0.97 -16.46 -4.06
N ASN A 130 -0.29 -15.41 -4.47
CA ASN A 130 1.16 -15.46 -4.67
C ASN A 130 1.95 -14.85 -3.52
N ASN A 131 1.31 -14.38 -2.52
CA ASN A 131 1.96 -13.76 -1.37
C ASN A 131 1.32 -14.25 -0.06
#